data_b3344d75bb8beecd53e104e4cc8fcd6b
#
_entry.id   b3344d75bb8beecd53e104e4cc8fcd6b
#
_cell.length_a   1.000
_cell.length_b   1.000
_cell.length_c   1.000
_cell.angle_alpha   90.00
_cell.angle_beta   90.00
_cell.angle_gamma   90.00
#
_symmetry.space_group_name_H-M   'P 1'
#
loop_
_entity.id
_entity.type
_entity.pdbx_description
1 polymer ?
#
loop_
_entity_poly.entity_id
_entity_poly.type
_entity_poly.pdbx_seq_one_letter_code
_entity_poly.pdbx_strand_id
1 'polypeptide(L)'
;VSDMRTEEEQVEALKNWWKENGKSLVLTLALALAVIFGWKAWQNNQRITAENAGTMYQNLVQAVQLASAPQATDDQRTTAAHLAKSLKDEYGDTAYARFGALFSARLYVDKGDYEAALNELDWVLAQSEDSVMKTVATMRKARVMAAMGDADKAITLLDGLKEPSFSVSVAELKGDLYLAAGAVDKARAAYQSAAADAPQGARPLLNLKLDSLAAKGS
;
A
#
# COMPACT_ATOMS: atom_id res chain seq x y z
N VAL A 1 1.01 43.94 -55.25
CA VAL A 1 1.56 43.07 -56.27
C VAL A 1 1.51 41.68 -55.66
N SER A 2 0.46 40.92 -56.02
CA SER A 2 0.31 39.53 -55.62
C SER A 2 1.30 38.69 -56.45
N ASP A 3 2.22 38.07 -55.81
CA ASP A 3 3.18 37.14 -56.37
C ASP A 3 2.40 35.84 -56.68
N MET A 4 1.75 35.79 -57.87
CA MET A 4 1.12 34.60 -58.38
C MET A 4 2.21 33.73 -59.03
N ARG A 5 2.87 32.90 -58.21
CA ARG A 5 3.67 31.83 -58.76
C ARG A 5 2.79 30.93 -59.60
N THR A 6 3.27 30.54 -60.79
CA THR A 6 2.55 29.63 -61.66
C THR A 6 2.41 28.28 -60.96
N GLU A 7 1.32 27.50 -61.27
CA GLU A 7 1.12 26.17 -60.68
C GLU A 7 2.31 25.25 -60.85
N GLU A 8 3.05 25.39 -61.94
CA GLU A 8 4.27 24.64 -62.21
C GLU A 8 5.41 25.00 -61.28
N GLU A 9 5.62 26.28 -60.94
CA GLU A 9 6.64 26.75 -59.99
C GLU A 9 6.33 26.29 -58.55
N GLN A 10 5.07 26.20 -58.19
CA GLN A 10 4.63 25.69 -56.88
C GLN A 10 4.90 24.19 -56.74
N VAL A 11 4.62 23.42 -57.79
CA VAL A 11 4.89 21.99 -57.83
C VAL A 11 6.39 21.68 -57.78
N GLU A 12 7.21 22.49 -58.52
CA GLU A 12 8.65 22.31 -58.52
C GLU A 12 9.30 22.69 -57.15
N ALA A 13 8.82 23.75 -56.52
CA ALA A 13 9.25 24.12 -55.18
C ALA A 13 8.89 23.02 -54.16
N LEU A 14 7.71 22.41 -54.25
CA LEU A 14 7.29 21.31 -53.37
C LEU A 14 8.13 20.04 -53.59
N LYS A 15 8.45 19.70 -54.83
CA LYS A 15 9.35 18.57 -55.16
C LYS A 15 10.75 18.76 -54.60
N ASN A 16 11.30 19.98 -54.72
CA ASN A 16 12.64 20.29 -54.20
C ASN A 16 12.66 20.27 -52.69
N TRP A 17 11.67 20.87 -52.01
CA TRP A 17 11.52 20.79 -50.57
C TRP A 17 11.40 19.34 -50.07
N TRP A 18 10.63 18.48 -50.78
CA TRP A 18 10.48 17.05 -50.42
C TRP A 18 11.78 16.29 -50.58
N LYS A 19 12.58 16.57 -51.61
CA LYS A 19 13.91 15.95 -51.78
C LYS A 19 14.86 16.29 -50.65
N GLU A 20 14.80 17.50 -50.14
CA GLU A 20 15.66 17.97 -49.08
C GLU A 20 15.18 17.54 -47.66
N ASN A 21 13.88 17.61 -47.45
CA ASN A 21 13.33 17.45 -46.10
C ASN A 21 12.49 16.14 -45.91
N GLY A 22 12.13 15.46 -47.00
CA GLY A 22 11.22 14.32 -46.95
C GLY A 22 11.73 13.17 -46.06
N LYS A 23 13.04 12.87 -46.11
CA LYS A 23 13.62 11.82 -45.24
C LYS A 23 13.50 12.18 -43.76
N SER A 24 13.80 13.42 -43.43
CA SER A 24 13.72 13.92 -42.04
C SER A 24 12.26 13.90 -41.56
N LEU A 25 11.33 14.34 -42.40
CA LEU A 25 9.91 14.36 -42.08
C LEU A 25 9.34 12.95 -41.82
N VAL A 26 9.68 12.00 -42.70
CA VAL A 26 9.25 10.59 -42.56
C VAL A 26 9.85 9.99 -41.28
N LEU A 27 11.12 10.26 -40.99
CA LEU A 27 11.77 9.76 -39.78
C LEU A 27 11.13 10.34 -38.52
N THR A 28 10.83 11.65 -38.51
CA THR A 28 10.18 12.31 -37.39
C THR A 28 8.78 11.77 -37.17
N LEU A 29 8.00 11.56 -38.23
CA LEU A 29 6.68 10.98 -38.16
C LEU A 29 6.71 9.53 -37.63
N ALA A 30 7.66 8.73 -38.12
CA ALA A 30 7.85 7.35 -37.67
C ALA A 30 8.23 7.29 -36.19
N LEU A 31 9.12 8.18 -35.70
CA LEU A 31 9.46 8.29 -34.29
C LEU A 31 8.24 8.71 -33.43
N ALA A 32 7.47 9.70 -33.89
CA ALA A 32 6.26 10.13 -33.19
C ALA A 32 5.25 8.99 -33.04
N LEU A 33 5.01 8.24 -34.13
CA LEU A 33 4.13 7.08 -34.11
C LEU A 33 4.67 5.97 -33.18
N ALA A 34 5.97 5.68 -33.21
CA ALA A 34 6.58 4.70 -32.31
C ALA A 34 6.41 5.07 -30.83
N VAL A 35 6.56 6.34 -30.48
CA VAL A 35 6.32 6.83 -29.10
C VAL A 35 4.83 6.66 -28.72
N ILE A 36 3.91 7.05 -29.60
CA ILE A 36 2.45 6.94 -29.32
C ILE A 36 2.04 5.48 -29.16
N PHE A 37 2.46 4.60 -30.06
CA PHE A 37 2.10 3.17 -29.99
C PHE A 37 2.78 2.47 -28.81
N GLY A 38 4.06 2.79 -28.55
CA GLY A 38 4.78 2.28 -27.39
C GLY A 38 4.09 2.69 -26.05
N TRP A 39 3.72 3.95 -25.95
CA TRP A 39 2.97 4.45 -24.78
C TRP A 39 1.62 3.75 -24.61
N LYS A 40 0.84 3.63 -25.71
CA LYS A 40 -0.44 2.91 -25.66
C LYS A 40 -0.28 1.44 -25.27
N ALA A 41 0.71 0.76 -25.81
CA ALA A 41 0.99 -0.63 -25.49
C ALA A 41 1.36 -0.79 -24.01
N TRP A 42 2.25 0.09 -23.51
CA TRP A 42 2.62 0.12 -22.09
C TRP A 42 1.41 0.37 -21.19
N GLN A 43 0.59 1.38 -21.48
CA GLN A 43 -0.61 1.72 -20.72
C GLN A 43 -1.64 0.57 -20.71
N ASN A 44 -1.82 -0.10 -21.86
CA ASN A 44 -2.71 -1.26 -21.95
C ASN A 44 -2.19 -2.45 -21.12
N ASN A 45 -0.88 -2.69 -21.12
CA ASN A 45 -0.27 -3.73 -20.31
C ASN A 45 -0.44 -3.46 -18.82
N GLN A 46 -0.23 -2.21 -18.38
CA GLN A 46 -0.47 -1.80 -16.99
C GLN A 46 -1.91 -2.03 -16.56
N ARG A 47 -2.88 -1.71 -17.45
CA ARG A 47 -4.31 -1.93 -17.17
C ARG A 47 -4.62 -3.42 -17.02
N ILE A 48 -4.16 -4.26 -17.94
CA ILE A 48 -4.37 -5.72 -17.87
C ILE A 48 -3.75 -6.31 -16.61
N THR A 49 -2.53 -5.89 -16.26
CA THR A 49 -1.85 -6.31 -15.03
C THR A 49 -2.67 -5.93 -13.78
N ALA A 50 -3.19 -4.70 -13.73
CA ALA A 50 -4.02 -4.26 -12.62
C ALA A 50 -5.37 -5.00 -12.53
N GLU A 51 -6.03 -5.27 -13.67
CA GLU A 51 -7.27 -6.03 -13.73
C GLU A 51 -7.08 -7.49 -13.24
N ASN A 52 -6.02 -8.15 -13.70
CA ASN A 52 -5.69 -9.51 -13.26
C ASN A 52 -5.33 -9.56 -11.77
N ALA A 53 -4.50 -8.62 -11.30
CA ALA A 53 -4.16 -8.50 -9.89
C ALA A 53 -5.41 -8.23 -9.03
N GLY A 54 -6.34 -7.39 -9.51
CA GLY A 54 -7.60 -7.11 -8.84
C GLY A 54 -8.48 -8.35 -8.71
N THR A 55 -8.56 -9.17 -9.76
CA THR A 55 -9.31 -10.44 -9.74
C THR A 55 -8.68 -11.43 -8.75
N MET A 56 -7.36 -11.59 -8.78
CA MET A 56 -6.65 -12.45 -7.83
C MET A 56 -6.82 -11.95 -6.39
N TYR A 57 -6.81 -10.63 -6.17
CA TYR A 57 -7.05 -10.04 -4.86
C TYR A 57 -8.47 -10.32 -4.34
N GLN A 58 -9.49 -10.29 -5.18
CA GLN A 58 -10.86 -10.66 -4.79
C GLN A 58 -10.92 -12.13 -4.34
N ASN A 59 -10.27 -13.03 -5.05
CA ASN A 59 -10.15 -14.44 -4.66
C ASN A 59 -9.42 -14.59 -3.31
N LEU A 60 -8.35 -13.80 -3.10
CA LEU A 60 -7.63 -13.78 -1.83
C LEU A 60 -8.55 -13.30 -0.69
N VAL A 61 -9.32 -12.23 -0.88
CA VAL A 61 -10.24 -11.73 0.17
C VAL A 61 -11.24 -12.80 0.59
N GLN A 62 -11.82 -13.53 -0.36
CA GLN A 62 -12.73 -14.65 -0.06
C GLN A 62 -12.01 -15.78 0.69
N ALA A 63 -10.81 -16.17 0.24
CA ALA A 63 -10.02 -17.20 0.90
C ALA A 63 -9.63 -16.80 2.35
N VAL A 64 -9.28 -15.53 2.57
CA VAL A 64 -8.94 -15.00 3.91
C VAL A 64 -10.16 -15.00 4.83
N GLN A 65 -11.37 -14.69 4.32
CA GLN A 65 -12.59 -14.78 5.11
C GLN A 65 -12.82 -16.22 5.61
N LEU A 66 -12.67 -17.21 4.73
CA LEU A 66 -12.78 -18.63 5.10
C LEU A 66 -11.67 -19.05 6.06
N ALA A 67 -10.43 -18.65 5.81
CA ALA A 67 -9.26 -18.98 6.62
C ALA A 67 -9.29 -18.34 8.03
N SER A 68 -10.04 -17.24 8.20
CA SER A 68 -10.19 -16.53 9.47
C SER A 68 -11.37 -17.03 10.32
N ALA A 69 -12.19 -17.95 9.80
CA ALA A 69 -13.29 -18.52 10.56
C ALA A 69 -12.76 -19.41 11.71
N PRO A 70 -13.46 -19.46 12.88
CA PRO A 70 -13.01 -20.28 14.01
C PRO A 70 -12.82 -21.75 13.67
N GLN A 71 -13.59 -22.28 12.71
CA GLN A 71 -13.54 -23.66 12.23
C GLN A 71 -12.75 -23.82 10.91
N ALA A 72 -11.92 -22.83 10.55
CA ALA A 72 -11.16 -22.89 9.30
C ALA A 72 -10.23 -24.11 9.27
N THR A 73 -10.22 -24.81 8.15
CA THR A 73 -9.33 -25.94 7.89
C THR A 73 -7.92 -25.46 7.52
N ASP A 74 -6.93 -26.36 7.66
CA ASP A 74 -5.57 -26.06 7.22
C ASP A 74 -5.48 -25.81 5.70
N ASP A 75 -6.31 -26.52 4.92
CA ASP A 75 -6.40 -26.30 3.46
C ASP A 75 -6.89 -24.88 3.12
N GLN A 76 -7.88 -24.35 3.85
CA GLN A 76 -8.35 -22.98 3.67
C GLN A 76 -7.27 -21.95 3.99
N ARG A 77 -6.52 -22.15 5.07
CA ARG A 77 -5.37 -21.30 5.44
C ARG A 77 -4.24 -21.37 4.40
N THR A 78 -3.95 -22.58 3.91
CA THR A 78 -2.95 -22.80 2.88
C THR A 78 -3.34 -22.15 1.56
N THR A 79 -4.62 -22.25 1.16
CA THR A 79 -5.14 -21.59 -0.04
C THR A 79 -5.00 -20.07 0.05
N ALA A 80 -5.37 -19.46 1.20
CA ALA A 80 -5.20 -18.02 1.40
C ALA A 80 -3.73 -17.59 1.34
N ALA A 81 -2.83 -18.38 1.98
CA ALA A 81 -1.39 -18.11 1.94
C ALA A 81 -0.82 -18.22 0.52
N HIS A 82 -1.26 -19.22 -0.25
CA HIS A 82 -0.82 -19.39 -1.64
C HIS A 82 -1.27 -18.21 -2.52
N LEU A 83 -2.54 -17.81 -2.45
CA LEU A 83 -3.06 -16.68 -3.22
C LEU A 83 -2.35 -15.36 -2.87
N ALA A 84 -2.06 -15.12 -1.59
CA ALA A 84 -1.32 -13.94 -1.15
C ALA A 84 0.12 -13.95 -1.70
N LYS A 85 0.78 -15.11 -1.68
CA LYS A 85 2.12 -15.28 -2.26
C LYS A 85 2.12 -15.08 -3.77
N SER A 86 1.20 -15.71 -4.51
CA SER A 86 1.09 -15.55 -5.96
C SER A 86 0.84 -14.10 -6.35
N LEU A 87 -0.02 -13.39 -5.61
CA LEU A 87 -0.27 -11.98 -5.85
C LEU A 87 0.99 -11.12 -5.70
N LYS A 88 1.83 -11.42 -4.71
CA LYS A 88 3.12 -10.76 -4.50
C LYS A 88 4.14 -11.11 -5.59
N ASP A 89 4.24 -12.39 -5.98
CA ASP A 89 5.23 -12.87 -6.94
C ASP A 89 4.92 -12.41 -8.38
N GLU A 90 3.64 -12.43 -8.77
CA GLU A 90 3.21 -12.15 -10.14
C GLU A 90 2.87 -10.66 -10.38
N TYR A 91 2.44 -9.96 -9.34
CA TYR A 91 1.92 -8.58 -9.43
C TYR A 91 2.55 -7.64 -8.40
N GLY A 92 3.82 -7.86 -8.03
CA GLY A 92 4.52 -7.15 -6.94
C GLY A 92 4.46 -5.63 -7.00
N ASP A 93 4.44 -5.05 -8.20
CA ASP A 93 4.36 -3.60 -8.42
C ASP A 93 2.97 -2.99 -8.16
N THR A 94 1.95 -3.83 -7.93
CA THR A 94 0.57 -3.36 -7.74
C THR A 94 0.24 -3.09 -6.27
N ALA A 95 -0.74 -2.22 -6.02
CA ALA A 95 -1.29 -2.03 -4.69
C ALA A 95 -1.90 -3.34 -4.12
N TYR A 96 -2.44 -4.19 -4.98
CA TYR A 96 -3.05 -5.45 -4.59
C TYR A 96 -2.04 -6.43 -3.97
N ALA A 97 -0.81 -6.47 -4.50
CA ALA A 97 0.26 -7.28 -3.92
C ALA A 97 0.63 -6.81 -2.50
N ARG A 98 0.66 -5.49 -2.28
CA ARG A 98 0.90 -4.92 -0.94
C ARG A 98 -0.21 -5.29 0.05
N PHE A 99 -1.47 -5.27 -0.36
CA PHE A 99 -2.57 -5.79 0.46
C PHE A 99 -2.43 -7.29 0.71
N GLY A 100 -2.03 -8.07 -0.30
CA GLY A 100 -1.74 -9.50 -0.16
C GLY A 100 -0.67 -9.76 0.91
N ALA A 101 0.45 -9.02 0.88
CA ALA A 101 1.51 -9.14 1.87
C ALA A 101 1.03 -8.76 3.30
N LEU A 102 0.14 -7.77 3.44
CA LEU A 102 -0.49 -7.47 4.74
C LEU A 102 -1.36 -8.61 5.26
N PHE A 103 -2.00 -9.39 4.38
CA PHE A 103 -2.73 -10.61 4.78
C PHE A 103 -1.76 -11.74 5.13
N SER A 104 -0.70 -11.94 4.34
CA SER A 104 0.35 -12.90 4.67
C SER A 104 0.94 -12.64 6.05
N ALA A 105 1.27 -11.39 6.37
CA ALA A 105 1.78 -10.99 7.68
C ALA A 105 0.81 -11.41 8.80
N ARG A 106 -0.50 -11.22 8.63
CA ARG A 106 -1.49 -11.66 9.59
C ARG A 106 -1.50 -13.18 9.75
N LEU A 107 -1.52 -13.92 8.64
CA LEU A 107 -1.50 -15.39 8.68
C LEU A 107 -0.26 -15.94 9.40
N TYR A 108 0.91 -15.29 9.25
CA TYR A 108 2.12 -15.63 10.00
C TYR A 108 2.00 -15.31 11.49
N VAL A 109 1.41 -14.18 11.85
CA VAL A 109 1.12 -13.84 13.27
C VAL A 109 0.20 -14.88 13.89
N ASP A 110 -0.87 -15.29 13.19
CA ASP A 110 -1.82 -16.29 13.67
C ASP A 110 -1.15 -17.67 13.88
N LYS A 111 -0.04 -17.95 13.18
CA LYS A 111 0.80 -19.16 13.35
C LYS A 111 1.91 -18.98 14.40
N GLY A 112 2.11 -17.78 14.94
CA GLY A 112 3.23 -17.45 15.83
C GLY A 112 4.58 -17.25 15.12
N ASP A 113 4.60 -17.22 13.79
CA ASP A 113 5.80 -16.95 12.98
C ASP A 113 5.99 -15.44 12.81
N TYR A 114 6.45 -14.80 13.86
CA TYR A 114 6.60 -13.35 13.91
C TYR A 114 7.69 -12.83 12.96
N GLU A 115 8.76 -13.61 12.74
CA GLU A 115 9.84 -13.22 11.82
C GLU A 115 9.34 -13.17 10.37
N ALA A 116 8.59 -14.18 9.94
CA ALA A 116 7.96 -14.17 8.62
C ALA A 116 6.96 -13.01 8.48
N ALA A 117 6.20 -12.71 9.53
CA ALA A 117 5.29 -11.57 9.55
C ALA A 117 6.03 -10.23 9.39
N LEU A 118 7.17 -10.05 10.09
CA LEU A 118 8.00 -8.85 9.93
C LEU A 118 8.55 -8.71 8.51
N ASN A 119 9.01 -9.80 7.90
CA ASN A 119 9.52 -9.79 6.53
C ASN A 119 8.45 -9.33 5.51
N GLU A 120 7.21 -9.78 5.67
CA GLU A 120 6.09 -9.32 4.82
C GLU A 120 5.80 -7.83 5.01
N LEU A 121 5.81 -7.35 6.26
CA LEU A 121 5.58 -5.94 6.58
C LEU A 121 6.71 -5.05 6.07
N ASP A 122 7.96 -5.50 6.17
CA ASP A 122 9.13 -4.80 5.63
C ASP A 122 9.10 -4.72 4.11
N TRP A 123 8.64 -5.79 3.46
CA TRP A 123 8.42 -5.77 2.02
C TRP A 123 7.36 -4.71 1.63
N VAL A 124 6.23 -4.63 2.35
CA VAL A 124 5.22 -3.57 2.11
C VAL A 124 5.81 -2.18 2.26
N LEU A 125 6.61 -1.96 3.30
CA LEU A 125 7.25 -0.67 3.57
C LEU A 125 8.24 -0.27 2.46
N ALA A 126 8.98 -1.25 1.91
CA ALA A 126 9.93 -1.03 0.83
C ALA A 126 9.24 -0.77 -0.52
N GLN A 127 8.10 -1.42 -0.79
CA GLN A 127 7.39 -1.34 -2.07
C GLN A 127 6.33 -0.24 -2.14
N SER A 128 6.00 0.41 -1.03
CA SER A 128 4.96 1.45 -1.01
C SER A 128 5.55 2.85 -1.03
N GLU A 129 5.01 3.72 -1.89
CA GLU A 129 5.22 5.17 -1.81
C GLU A 129 4.08 5.87 -1.05
N ASP A 130 2.96 5.19 -0.84
CA ASP A 130 1.77 5.72 -0.17
C ASP A 130 1.99 5.81 1.35
N SER A 131 1.85 7.02 1.91
CA SER A 131 2.02 7.30 3.34
C SER A 131 1.02 6.55 4.22
N VAL A 132 -0.21 6.39 3.76
CA VAL A 132 -1.28 5.66 4.46
C VAL A 132 -0.91 4.17 4.56
N MET A 133 -0.49 3.57 3.46
CA MET A 133 -0.05 2.17 3.44
C MET A 133 1.17 1.96 4.33
N LYS A 134 2.17 2.85 4.26
CA LYS A 134 3.35 2.83 5.14
C LYS A 134 2.95 2.92 6.61
N THR A 135 2.01 3.81 6.94
CA THR A 135 1.53 3.96 8.33
C THR A 135 0.85 2.69 8.83
N VAL A 136 -0.04 2.09 8.02
CA VAL A 136 -0.72 0.84 8.38
C VAL A 136 0.30 -0.30 8.58
N ALA A 137 1.25 -0.46 7.65
CA ALA A 137 2.29 -1.49 7.76
C ALA A 137 3.17 -1.28 9.00
N THR A 138 3.57 -0.03 9.28
CA THR A 138 4.38 0.33 10.47
C THR A 138 3.63 0.04 11.77
N MET A 139 2.35 0.38 11.86
CA MET A 139 1.52 0.07 13.03
C MET A 139 1.40 -1.44 13.26
N ARG A 140 1.25 -2.24 12.20
CA ARG A 140 1.23 -3.71 12.29
C ARG A 140 2.60 -4.24 12.72
N LYS A 141 3.69 -3.72 12.14
CA LYS A 141 5.06 -4.07 12.51
C LYS A 141 5.31 -3.81 14.00
N ALA A 142 4.89 -2.66 14.52
CA ALA A 142 5.00 -2.35 15.94
C ALA A 142 4.28 -3.37 16.83
N ARG A 143 3.06 -3.83 16.43
CA ARG A 143 2.34 -4.88 17.18
C ARG A 143 3.11 -6.21 17.18
N VAL A 144 3.67 -6.60 16.05
CA VAL A 144 4.46 -7.84 15.94
C VAL A 144 5.73 -7.76 16.80
N MET A 145 6.47 -6.63 16.72
CA MET A 145 7.66 -6.41 17.57
C MET A 145 7.33 -6.47 19.06
N ALA A 146 6.21 -5.88 19.47
CA ALA A 146 5.78 -5.94 20.86
C ALA A 146 5.40 -7.38 21.29
N ALA A 147 4.78 -8.17 20.41
CA ALA A 147 4.48 -9.58 20.66
C ALA A 147 5.76 -10.43 20.82
N MET A 148 6.87 -10.01 20.21
CA MET A 148 8.20 -10.61 20.38
C MET A 148 8.93 -10.13 21.66
N GLY A 149 8.34 -9.19 22.42
CA GLY A 149 8.95 -8.61 23.63
C GLY A 149 9.70 -7.29 23.40
N ASP A 150 9.75 -6.77 22.17
CA ASP A 150 10.47 -5.55 21.80
C ASP A 150 9.55 -4.29 21.87
N ALA A 151 8.82 -4.13 22.97
CA ALA A 151 7.84 -3.05 23.14
C ALA A 151 8.45 -1.64 23.00
N ASP A 152 9.64 -1.41 23.55
CA ASP A 152 10.31 -0.11 23.47
C ASP A 152 10.70 0.27 22.04
N LYS A 153 11.21 -0.69 21.27
CA LYS A 153 11.50 -0.47 19.84
C LYS A 153 10.22 -0.22 19.05
N ALA A 154 9.14 -0.95 19.37
CA ALA A 154 7.83 -0.76 18.73
C ALA A 154 7.29 0.65 18.98
N ILE A 155 7.39 1.17 20.20
CA ILE A 155 6.97 2.53 20.54
C ILE A 155 7.81 3.57 19.80
N THR A 156 9.15 3.41 19.78
CA THR A 156 10.04 4.28 19.02
C THR A 156 9.71 4.31 17.53
N LEU A 157 9.34 3.15 16.96
CA LEU A 157 8.91 3.06 15.58
C LEU A 157 7.62 3.87 15.31
N LEU A 158 6.66 3.83 16.25
CA LEU A 158 5.42 4.60 16.17
C LEU A 158 5.63 6.11 16.32
N ASP A 159 6.64 6.55 17.07
CA ASP A 159 6.99 7.97 17.23
C ASP A 159 7.43 8.61 15.90
N GLY A 160 7.96 7.81 15.00
CA GLY A 160 8.34 8.24 13.65
C GLY A 160 7.17 8.55 12.71
N LEU A 161 5.95 8.09 13.01
CA LEU A 161 4.78 8.27 12.15
C LEU A 161 4.28 9.72 12.20
N LYS A 162 4.00 10.29 11.02
CA LYS A 162 3.57 11.68 10.85
C LYS A 162 2.24 11.82 10.12
N GLU A 163 1.57 10.71 9.77
CA GLU A 163 0.31 10.72 9.02
C GLU A 163 -0.83 11.20 9.92
N PRO A 164 -1.40 12.41 9.69
CA PRO A 164 -2.36 13.02 10.63
C PRO A 164 -3.65 12.22 10.80
N SER A 165 -4.11 11.54 9.73
CA SER A 165 -5.32 10.72 9.75
C SER A 165 -5.22 9.49 10.67
N PHE A 166 -4.01 9.15 11.11
CA PHE A 166 -3.75 8.04 12.03
C PHE A 166 -3.32 8.46 13.43
N SER A 167 -3.24 9.77 13.74
CA SER A 167 -2.75 10.28 15.04
C SER A 167 -3.43 9.60 16.22
N VAL A 168 -4.77 9.55 16.22
CA VAL A 168 -5.58 8.90 17.25
C VAL A 168 -5.25 7.40 17.36
N SER A 169 -5.16 6.71 16.20
CA SER A 169 -4.89 5.26 16.18
C SER A 169 -3.47 4.92 16.64
N VAL A 170 -2.51 5.77 16.31
CA VAL A 170 -1.11 5.63 16.77
C VAL A 170 -1.02 5.86 18.27
N ALA A 171 -1.66 6.91 18.80
CA ALA A 171 -1.68 7.20 20.24
C ALA A 171 -2.39 6.06 21.02
N GLU A 172 -3.51 5.55 20.53
CA GLU A 172 -4.21 4.41 21.13
C GLU A 172 -3.32 3.16 21.14
N LEU A 173 -2.64 2.85 20.00
CA LEU A 173 -1.73 1.71 19.93
C LEU A 173 -0.55 1.86 20.90
N LYS A 174 0.04 3.04 21.03
CA LYS A 174 1.09 3.29 22.04
C LYS A 174 0.59 3.03 23.43
N GLY A 175 -0.65 3.44 23.74
CA GLY A 175 -1.32 3.11 25.00
C GLY A 175 -1.43 1.60 25.24
N ASP A 176 -1.84 0.84 24.21
CA ASP A 176 -1.91 -0.63 24.29
C ASP A 176 -0.54 -1.25 24.56
N LEU A 177 0.51 -0.77 23.90
CA LEU A 177 1.89 -1.27 24.08
C LEU A 177 2.45 -0.93 25.45
N TYR A 178 2.23 0.30 25.94
CA TYR A 178 2.63 0.68 27.30
C TYR A 178 1.91 -0.16 28.37
N LEU A 179 0.62 -0.42 28.16
CA LEU A 179 -0.16 -1.25 29.07
C LEU A 179 0.35 -2.69 29.12
N ALA A 180 0.65 -3.27 27.95
CA ALA A 180 1.23 -4.62 27.85
C ALA A 180 2.61 -4.71 28.53
N ALA A 181 3.39 -3.62 28.47
CA ALA A 181 4.68 -3.50 29.16
C ALA A 181 4.56 -3.16 30.67
N GLY A 182 3.35 -3.06 31.22
CA GLY A 182 3.10 -2.71 32.63
C GLY A 182 3.28 -1.23 32.97
N ALA A 183 3.54 -0.37 32.00
CA ALA A 183 3.73 1.07 32.17
C ALA A 183 2.39 1.82 32.21
N VAL A 184 1.59 1.58 33.25
CA VAL A 184 0.19 2.01 33.37
C VAL A 184 0.00 3.51 33.21
N ASP A 185 0.88 4.34 33.81
CA ASP A 185 0.76 5.81 33.73
C ASP A 185 1.02 6.32 32.33
N LYS A 186 2.01 5.72 31.61
CA LYS A 186 2.28 6.04 30.19
C LYS A 186 1.12 5.60 29.30
N ALA A 187 0.53 4.43 29.58
CA ALA A 187 -0.65 3.95 28.86
C ALA A 187 -1.83 4.92 29.03
N ARG A 188 -2.10 5.37 30.27
CA ARG A 188 -3.14 6.36 30.56
C ARG A 188 -2.93 7.65 29.80
N ALA A 189 -1.71 8.20 29.82
CA ALA A 189 -1.38 9.43 29.12
C ALA A 189 -1.57 9.30 27.58
N ALA A 190 -1.17 8.16 27.01
CA ALA A 190 -1.32 7.90 25.58
C ALA A 190 -2.82 7.76 25.19
N TYR A 191 -3.62 7.06 25.97
CA TYR A 191 -5.06 6.99 25.74
C TYR A 191 -5.78 8.33 25.93
N GLN A 192 -5.37 9.16 26.88
CA GLN A 192 -5.91 10.52 27.05
C GLN A 192 -5.59 11.39 25.83
N SER A 193 -4.38 11.32 25.32
CA SER A 193 -4.02 12.01 24.06
C SER A 193 -4.86 11.53 22.90
N ALA A 194 -5.05 10.22 22.73
CA ALA A 194 -5.91 9.67 21.70
C ALA A 194 -7.38 10.15 21.85
N ALA A 195 -7.90 10.21 23.09
CA ALA A 195 -9.28 10.64 23.36
C ALA A 195 -9.48 12.15 23.11
N ALA A 196 -8.46 12.97 23.36
CA ALA A 196 -8.52 14.42 23.13
C ALA A 196 -8.62 14.76 21.62
N ASP A 197 -7.95 13.96 20.78
CA ASP A 197 -7.91 14.14 19.31
C ASP A 197 -9.05 13.39 18.58
N ALA A 198 -9.74 12.46 19.26
CA ALA A 198 -10.81 11.67 18.65
C ALA A 198 -12.12 12.45 18.54
N PRO A 199 -12.85 12.33 17.42
CA PRO A 199 -14.21 12.87 17.32
C PRO A 199 -15.10 12.28 18.44
N GLN A 200 -15.98 13.11 19.00
CA GLN A 200 -16.84 12.71 20.11
C GLN A 200 -17.68 11.46 19.77
N GLY A 201 -17.62 10.44 20.60
CA GLY A 201 -18.33 9.17 20.39
C GLY A 201 -17.74 8.22 19.35
N ALA A 202 -16.67 8.61 18.65
CA ALA A 202 -16.09 7.79 17.58
C ALA A 202 -15.33 6.55 18.07
N ARG A 203 -14.91 6.52 19.34
CA ARG A 203 -14.04 5.47 19.90
C ARG A 203 -14.55 4.96 21.28
N PRO A 204 -15.67 4.24 21.34
CA PRO A 204 -16.21 3.78 22.63
C PRO A 204 -15.26 2.82 23.37
N LEU A 205 -14.49 1.99 22.64
CA LEU A 205 -13.50 1.11 23.25
C LEU A 205 -12.34 1.86 23.92
N LEU A 206 -11.94 3.02 23.41
CA LEU A 206 -10.92 3.86 24.00
C LEU A 206 -11.37 4.39 25.37
N ASN A 207 -12.63 4.81 25.49
CA ASN A 207 -13.20 5.24 26.76
C ASN A 207 -13.22 4.08 27.78
N LEU A 208 -13.61 2.88 27.36
CA LEU A 208 -13.54 1.69 28.22
C LEU A 208 -12.13 1.36 28.70
N LYS A 209 -11.10 1.55 27.84
CA LYS A 209 -9.70 1.38 28.24
C LYS A 209 -9.30 2.40 29.30
N LEU A 210 -9.69 3.66 29.15
CA LEU A 210 -9.44 4.71 30.15
C LEU A 210 -10.13 4.42 31.49
N ASP A 211 -11.41 4.07 31.45
CA ASP A 211 -12.19 3.73 32.65
C ASP A 211 -11.59 2.54 33.40
N SER A 212 -11.13 1.52 32.67
CA SER A 212 -10.48 0.35 33.25
C SER A 212 -9.17 0.66 33.98
N LEU A 213 -8.44 1.68 33.52
CA LEU A 213 -7.21 2.14 34.18
C LEU A 213 -7.49 3.04 35.37
N ALA A 214 -8.62 3.78 35.38
CA ALA A 214 -9.06 4.56 36.53
C ALA A 214 -9.45 3.64 37.70
N ALA A 215 -10.20 2.55 37.43
CA ALA A 215 -10.61 1.58 38.42
C ALA A 215 -9.44 0.76 39.06
N LYS A 216 -8.33 0.61 38.37
CA LYS A 216 -7.14 -0.10 38.89
C LYS A 216 -6.20 0.78 39.71
N GLY A 217 -6.40 2.09 39.71
CA GLY A 217 -5.56 3.06 40.44
C GLY A 217 -6.21 3.63 41.69
N SER A 218 -7.43 3.19 41.99
CA SER A 218 -8.17 3.46 43.24
C SER A 218 -8.09 2.24 44.19
#